data_41ab853a15b256ea5664081c101d223e
#
_entry.id   41ab853a15b256ea5664081c101d223e
#
_cell.length_a   1.000
_cell.length_b   1.000
_cell.length_c   1.000
_cell.angle_alpha   90.00
_cell.angle_beta   90.00
_cell.angle_gamma   90.00
#
_symmetry.space_group_name_H-M   'P 1'
#
loop_
_entity.id
_entity.type
_entity.pdbx_description
1 polymer ?
#
loop_
_entity_poly.entity_id
_entity_poly.type
_entity_poly.pdbx_seq_one_letter_code
_entity_poly.pdbx_strand_id
1 'polypeptide(L)'
;KRQIGYMIVERMWKKEGLPPAWIDSLLIYTMLGTVIGARLGHCLFYAPEYYLANPIEIFKIWEGGLASHGGTLGIIIAIYFYSKRVSHKSMLWAFDKLVVPTGLVAAMIRLGNLMNHEIYGHSTDLPWGFRFIDNLHAWRMGAEPIFTAPSHPTQLYDCLLYTSPSPRDGL
;
A
#
# COMPACT_ATOMS: atom_id res chain seq x y z
N LYS A 1 -7.39 -18.39 -6.10
CA LYS A 1 -8.48 -17.43 -5.77
C LYS A 1 -8.05 -16.06 -6.25
N ARG A 2 -8.82 -15.43 -7.15
CA ARG A 2 -8.49 -14.08 -7.66
C ARG A 2 -8.70 -13.05 -6.55
N GLN A 3 -7.76 -12.13 -6.41
CA GLN A 3 -7.87 -11.04 -5.43
C GLN A 3 -8.95 -10.04 -5.87
N ILE A 4 -9.65 -9.43 -4.91
CA ILE A 4 -10.75 -8.49 -5.18
C ILE A 4 -10.28 -7.32 -6.06
N GLY A 5 -9.10 -6.77 -5.79
CA GLY A 5 -8.51 -5.71 -6.62
C GLY A 5 -8.33 -6.12 -8.09
N TYR A 6 -7.89 -7.35 -8.34
CA TYR A 6 -7.77 -7.89 -9.69
C TYR A 6 -9.14 -7.98 -10.39
N MET A 7 -10.17 -8.41 -9.68
CA MET A 7 -11.52 -8.52 -10.23
C MET A 7 -12.10 -7.16 -10.63
N ILE A 8 -11.83 -6.12 -9.85
CA ILE A 8 -12.25 -4.75 -10.17
C ILE A 8 -11.59 -4.29 -11.46
N VAL A 9 -10.28 -4.44 -11.58
CA VAL A 9 -9.53 -4.06 -12.77
C VAL A 9 -9.98 -4.90 -13.98
N GLU A 10 -10.23 -6.19 -13.81
CA GLU A 10 -10.74 -7.07 -14.87
C GLU A 10 -12.09 -6.58 -15.41
N ARG A 11 -13.00 -6.13 -14.55
CA ARG A 11 -14.28 -5.54 -14.98
C ARG A 11 -14.08 -4.26 -15.78
N MET A 12 -13.17 -3.40 -15.35
CA MET A 12 -12.83 -2.17 -16.08
C MET A 12 -12.28 -2.50 -17.48
N TRP A 13 -11.39 -3.49 -17.57
CA TRP A 13 -10.82 -3.96 -18.84
C TRP A 13 -11.88 -4.51 -19.80
N LYS A 14 -12.77 -5.35 -19.30
CA LYS A 14 -13.88 -5.91 -20.10
C LYS A 14 -14.80 -4.82 -20.62
N LYS A 15 -15.07 -3.79 -19.81
CA LYS A 15 -15.93 -2.67 -20.18
C LYS A 15 -15.32 -1.82 -21.31
N GLU A 16 -14.01 -1.73 -21.37
CA GLU A 16 -13.27 -0.98 -22.39
C GLU A 16 -12.81 -1.84 -23.58
N GLY A 17 -13.06 -3.15 -23.55
CA GLY A 17 -12.65 -4.07 -24.60
C GLY A 17 -11.13 -4.27 -24.73
N LEU A 18 -10.38 -4.11 -23.64
CA LEU A 18 -8.92 -4.20 -23.63
C LEU A 18 -8.43 -5.66 -23.51
N PRO A 19 -7.22 -5.98 -24.01
CA PRO A 19 -6.65 -7.32 -23.88
C PRO A 19 -6.44 -7.72 -22.42
N PRO A 20 -6.87 -8.94 -21.99
CA PRO A 20 -6.68 -9.41 -20.61
C PRO A 20 -5.21 -9.53 -20.19
N ALA A 21 -4.30 -9.79 -21.11
CA ALA A 21 -2.86 -9.87 -20.86
C ALA A 21 -2.27 -8.57 -20.30
N TRP A 22 -2.88 -7.42 -20.60
CA TRP A 22 -2.45 -6.13 -20.09
C TRP A 22 -2.66 -5.99 -18.59
N ILE A 23 -3.67 -6.65 -18.03
CA ILE A 23 -3.91 -6.66 -16.57
C ILE A 23 -2.77 -7.37 -15.87
N ASP A 24 -2.41 -8.56 -16.31
CA ASP A 24 -1.35 -9.36 -15.72
C ASP A 24 0.01 -8.65 -15.85
N SER A 25 0.28 -8.04 -17.00
CA SER A 25 1.47 -7.22 -17.21
C SER A 25 1.50 -6.01 -16.26
N LEU A 26 0.40 -5.28 -16.12
CA LEU A 26 0.31 -4.15 -15.20
C LEU A 26 0.59 -4.57 -13.76
N LEU A 27 0.02 -5.69 -13.33
CA LEU A 27 0.25 -6.25 -11.99
C LEU A 27 1.73 -6.59 -11.78
N ILE A 28 2.36 -7.29 -12.72
CA ILE A 28 3.77 -7.67 -12.64
C ILE A 28 4.67 -6.43 -12.61
N TYR A 29 4.47 -5.48 -13.51
CA TYR A 29 5.26 -4.25 -13.54
C TYR A 29 5.16 -3.45 -12.24
N THR A 30 3.94 -3.28 -11.71
CA THR A 30 3.74 -2.53 -10.46
C THR A 30 4.31 -3.26 -9.25
N MET A 31 4.15 -4.56 -9.14
CA MET A 31 4.70 -5.36 -8.03
C MET A 31 6.23 -5.34 -8.04
N LEU A 32 6.85 -5.61 -9.17
CA LEU A 32 8.31 -5.58 -9.30
C LEU A 32 8.87 -4.18 -9.07
N GLY A 33 8.24 -3.16 -9.64
CA GLY A 33 8.64 -1.76 -9.44
C GLY A 33 8.56 -1.35 -7.98
N THR A 34 7.49 -1.71 -7.28
CA THR A 34 7.30 -1.41 -5.86
C THR A 34 8.36 -2.08 -5.00
N VAL A 35 8.54 -3.38 -5.15
CA VAL A 35 9.47 -4.15 -4.31
C VAL A 35 10.92 -3.75 -4.56
N ILE A 36 11.33 -3.68 -5.81
CA ILE A 36 12.70 -3.30 -6.19
C ILE A 36 12.98 -1.85 -5.77
N GLY A 37 12.07 -0.93 -6.07
CA GLY A 37 12.23 0.47 -5.71
C GLY A 37 12.26 0.71 -4.21
N ALA A 38 11.37 0.07 -3.46
CA ALA A 38 11.32 0.17 -2.01
C ALA A 38 12.59 -0.40 -1.36
N ARG A 39 13.09 -1.52 -1.85
CA ARG A 39 14.33 -2.12 -1.33
C ARG A 39 15.56 -1.30 -1.66
N LEU A 40 15.72 -0.88 -2.90
CA LEU A 40 16.83 -0.02 -3.31
C LEU A 40 16.79 1.32 -2.58
N GLY A 41 15.62 1.92 -2.42
CA GLY A 41 15.45 3.15 -1.65
C GLY A 41 15.90 2.98 -0.20
N HIS A 42 15.53 1.90 0.45
CA HIS A 42 16.00 1.60 1.80
C HIS A 42 17.52 1.42 1.84
N CYS A 43 18.09 0.61 0.96
CA CYS A 43 19.53 0.34 0.93
C CYS A 43 20.36 1.60 0.68
N LEU A 44 19.91 2.49 -0.21
CA LEU A 44 20.67 3.67 -0.59
C LEU A 44 20.53 4.83 0.40
N PHE A 45 19.38 4.99 1.05
CA PHE A 45 19.11 6.14 1.91
C PHE A 45 19.32 5.88 3.40
N TYR A 46 19.10 4.66 3.87
CA TYR A 46 19.16 4.35 5.31
C TYR A 46 20.46 3.69 5.77
N ALA A 47 21.11 2.90 4.92
CA ALA A 47 22.34 2.21 5.29
C ALA A 47 23.25 1.95 4.08
N PRO A 48 23.66 2.98 3.31
CA PRO A 48 24.39 2.77 2.07
C PRO A 48 25.75 2.08 2.30
N GLU A 49 26.45 2.41 3.37
CA GLU A 49 27.77 1.84 3.67
C GLU A 49 27.68 0.33 3.97
N TYR A 50 26.70 -0.08 4.73
CA TYR A 50 26.46 -1.48 5.07
C TYR A 50 26.17 -2.33 3.83
N TYR A 51 25.26 -1.85 2.95
CA TYR A 51 24.86 -2.59 1.76
C TYR A 51 25.91 -2.58 0.66
N LEU A 52 26.75 -1.54 0.57
CA LEU A 52 27.90 -1.50 -0.32
C LEU A 52 28.99 -2.50 0.13
N ALA A 53 29.19 -2.66 1.43
CA ALA A 53 30.10 -3.65 1.99
C ALA A 53 29.56 -5.10 1.88
N ASN A 54 28.24 -5.27 1.88
CA ASN A 54 27.56 -6.57 1.84
C ASN A 54 26.48 -6.59 0.73
N PRO A 55 26.84 -6.64 -0.56
CA PRO A 55 25.88 -6.53 -1.68
C PRO A 55 24.79 -7.61 -1.69
N ILE A 56 25.09 -8.80 -1.16
CA ILE A 56 24.16 -9.94 -1.10
C ILE A 56 22.97 -9.62 -0.19
N GLU A 57 23.17 -8.79 0.84
CA GLU A 57 22.11 -8.40 1.78
C GLU A 57 21.00 -7.57 1.10
N ILE A 58 21.28 -6.93 -0.04
CA ILE A 58 20.29 -6.20 -0.83
C ILE A 58 19.14 -7.12 -1.28
N PHE A 59 19.42 -8.36 -1.60
CA PHE A 59 18.43 -9.32 -2.08
C PHE A 59 17.56 -9.93 -0.97
N LYS A 60 17.90 -9.74 0.28
CA LYS A 60 17.16 -10.30 1.43
C LYS A 60 15.96 -9.45 1.82
N ILE A 61 14.98 -9.39 0.94
CA ILE A 61 13.75 -8.58 1.14
C ILE A 61 12.86 -9.08 2.29
N TRP A 62 13.01 -10.35 2.69
CA TRP A 62 12.26 -10.97 3.79
C TRP A 62 12.71 -10.53 5.18
N GLU A 63 13.86 -9.90 5.31
CA GLU A 63 14.36 -9.34 6.56
C GLU A 63 13.79 -7.94 6.87
N GLY A 64 12.93 -7.44 6.01
CA GLY A 64 12.37 -6.09 6.13
C GLY A 64 13.24 -5.03 5.44
N GLY A 65 13.07 -3.77 5.84
CA GLY A 65 13.84 -2.68 5.23
C GLY A 65 13.34 -2.29 3.84
N LEU A 66 12.10 -1.79 3.78
CA LEU A 66 11.46 -1.27 2.57
C LEU A 66 11.09 0.20 2.79
N ALA A 67 11.51 1.07 1.88
CA ALA A 67 11.24 2.49 1.94
C ALA A 67 10.08 2.87 1.01
N SER A 68 9.06 3.55 1.54
CA SER A 68 7.86 3.93 0.78
C SER A 68 8.16 4.89 -0.37
N HIS A 69 9.05 5.85 -0.18
CA HIS A 69 9.46 6.79 -1.23
C HIS A 69 10.18 6.08 -2.39
N GLY A 70 11.04 5.08 -2.09
CA GLY A 70 11.65 4.24 -3.10
C GLY A 70 10.63 3.39 -3.86
N GLY A 71 9.64 2.86 -3.16
CA GLY A 71 8.50 2.15 -3.76
C GLY A 71 7.70 3.04 -4.71
N THR A 72 7.44 4.28 -4.33
CA THR A 72 6.72 5.25 -5.17
C THR A 72 7.48 5.55 -6.47
N LEU A 73 8.79 5.82 -6.38
CA LEU A 73 9.63 6.01 -7.56
C LEU A 73 9.67 4.76 -8.43
N GLY A 74 9.75 3.59 -7.82
CA GLY A 74 9.72 2.31 -8.53
C GLY A 74 8.42 2.09 -9.31
N ILE A 75 7.28 2.45 -8.75
CA ILE A 75 5.99 2.40 -9.46
C ILE A 75 5.99 3.35 -10.65
N ILE A 76 6.43 4.58 -10.49
CA ILE A 76 6.48 5.57 -11.58
C ILE A 76 7.33 5.05 -12.75
N ILE A 77 8.51 4.53 -12.46
CA ILE A 77 9.40 3.96 -13.47
C ILE A 77 8.75 2.72 -14.14
N ALA A 78 8.15 1.84 -13.34
CA ALA A 78 7.47 0.66 -13.86
C ALA A 78 6.32 1.03 -14.80
N ILE A 79 5.50 2.01 -14.45
CA ILE A 79 4.41 2.51 -15.30
C ILE A 79 4.93 3.15 -16.58
N TYR A 80 6.05 3.85 -16.52
CA TYR A 80 6.70 4.37 -17.71
C TYR A 80 7.03 3.25 -18.72
N PHE A 81 7.67 2.18 -18.25
CA PHE A 81 8.00 1.02 -19.11
C PHE A 81 6.76 0.27 -19.57
N TYR A 82 5.76 0.10 -18.70
CA TYR A 82 4.48 -0.49 -19.08
C TYR A 82 3.80 0.30 -20.19
N SER A 83 3.74 1.61 -20.09
CA SER A 83 3.17 2.48 -21.11
C SER A 83 3.92 2.40 -22.43
N LYS A 84 5.24 2.27 -22.41
CA LYS A 84 6.07 2.19 -23.62
C LYS A 84 6.02 0.83 -24.30
N ARG A 85 5.97 -0.26 -23.53
CA ARG A 85 6.18 -1.62 -24.05
C ARG A 85 4.91 -2.45 -24.17
N VAL A 86 3.91 -2.18 -23.38
CA VAL A 86 2.70 -3.02 -23.29
C VAL A 86 1.47 -2.29 -23.79
N SER A 87 1.02 -1.25 -23.09
CA SER A 87 -0.25 -0.59 -23.39
C SER A 87 -0.18 0.40 -24.55
N HIS A 88 0.98 1.00 -24.80
CA HIS A 88 1.18 2.11 -25.73
C HIS A 88 0.23 3.30 -25.49
N LYS A 89 -0.31 3.40 -24.27
CA LYS A 89 -1.14 4.50 -23.80
C LYS A 89 -0.36 5.40 -22.86
N SER A 90 -0.92 6.56 -22.50
CA SER A 90 -0.26 7.48 -21.58
C SER A 90 -0.05 6.87 -20.19
N MET A 91 0.95 7.33 -19.47
CA MET A 91 1.17 6.94 -18.07
C MET A 91 -0.04 7.30 -17.20
N LEU A 92 -0.66 8.44 -17.42
CA LEU A 92 -1.85 8.87 -16.68
C LEU A 92 -3.00 7.88 -16.82
N TRP A 93 -3.20 7.34 -18.01
CA TRP A 93 -4.20 6.28 -18.23
C TRP A 93 -3.95 5.05 -17.34
N ALA A 94 -2.68 4.63 -17.22
CA ALA A 94 -2.33 3.49 -16.37
C ALA A 94 -2.50 3.81 -14.88
N PHE A 95 -2.14 5.03 -14.44
CA PHE A 95 -2.37 5.48 -13.07
C PHE A 95 -3.86 5.55 -12.71
N ASP A 96 -4.71 6.03 -13.61
CA ASP A 96 -6.16 6.06 -13.40
C ASP A 96 -6.73 4.65 -13.17
N LYS A 97 -6.19 3.65 -13.87
CA LYS A 97 -6.59 2.24 -13.66
C LYS A 97 -6.09 1.69 -12.31
N LEU A 98 -4.91 2.10 -11.86
CA LEU A 98 -4.34 1.66 -10.58
C LEU A 98 -4.99 2.31 -9.37
N VAL A 99 -5.45 3.53 -9.47
CA VAL A 99 -6.05 4.28 -8.36
C VAL A 99 -7.29 3.59 -7.80
N VAL A 100 -8.12 3.02 -8.65
CA VAL A 100 -9.38 2.38 -8.22
C VAL A 100 -9.15 1.21 -7.23
N PRO A 101 -8.36 0.18 -7.55
CA PRO A 101 -8.07 -0.88 -6.59
C PRO A 101 -7.22 -0.42 -5.42
N THR A 102 -6.40 0.61 -5.59
CA THR A 102 -5.52 1.14 -4.52
C THR A 102 -6.33 1.72 -3.37
N GLY A 103 -7.42 2.42 -3.63
CA GLY A 103 -8.31 2.93 -2.59
C GLY A 103 -8.85 1.81 -1.69
N LEU A 104 -9.33 0.73 -2.29
CA LEU A 104 -9.80 -0.43 -1.53
C LEU A 104 -8.67 -1.11 -0.73
N VAL A 105 -7.50 -1.28 -1.33
CA VAL A 105 -6.32 -1.86 -0.65
C VAL A 105 -5.91 -0.99 0.53
N ALA A 106 -5.86 0.33 0.36
CA ALA A 106 -5.56 1.28 1.43
C ALA A 106 -6.55 1.16 2.59
N ALA A 107 -7.85 1.10 2.31
CA ALA A 107 -8.89 0.89 3.32
C ALA A 107 -8.69 -0.42 4.09
N MET A 108 -8.39 -1.52 3.37
CA MET A 108 -8.13 -2.82 4.00
C MET A 108 -6.87 -2.82 4.89
N ILE A 109 -5.82 -2.11 4.48
CA ILE A 109 -4.62 -1.93 5.30
C ILE A 109 -4.97 -1.17 6.58
N ARG A 110 -5.75 -0.09 6.50
CA ARG A 110 -6.15 0.69 7.67
C ARG A 110 -7.04 -0.12 8.63
N LEU A 111 -7.90 -0.98 8.12
CA LEU A 111 -8.63 -1.94 8.97
C LEU A 111 -7.67 -2.94 9.64
N GLY A 112 -6.65 -3.40 8.94
CA GLY A 112 -5.59 -4.21 9.53
C GLY A 112 -4.86 -3.49 10.67
N ASN A 113 -4.51 -2.22 10.49
CA ASN A 113 -3.92 -1.39 11.55
C ASN A 113 -4.83 -1.26 12.77
N LEU A 114 -6.15 -1.09 12.55
CA LEU A 114 -7.12 -1.05 13.65
C LEU A 114 -7.11 -2.36 14.45
N MET A 115 -7.13 -3.50 13.77
CA MET A 115 -7.10 -4.82 14.42
C MET A 115 -5.77 -5.10 15.13
N ASN A 116 -4.69 -4.50 14.68
CA ASN A 116 -3.37 -4.57 15.30
C ASN A 116 -3.10 -3.48 16.34
N HIS A 117 -4.07 -2.62 16.65
CA HIS A 117 -3.93 -1.54 17.61
C HIS A 117 -2.76 -0.59 17.30
N GLU A 118 -2.52 -0.31 16.02
CA GLU A 118 -1.37 0.48 15.57
C GLU A 118 -1.79 1.65 14.67
N ILE A 119 -0.93 2.66 14.58
CA ILE A 119 -1.09 3.84 13.71
C ILE A 119 -2.44 4.55 13.97
N TYR A 120 -2.78 4.72 15.23
CA TYR A 120 -3.93 5.51 15.70
C TYR A 120 -3.57 6.99 15.84
N GLY A 121 -4.57 7.84 16.04
CA GLY A 121 -4.40 9.29 16.15
C GLY A 121 -4.02 9.77 17.56
N HIS A 122 -3.99 11.07 17.71
CA HIS A 122 -3.74 11.71 19.01
C HIS A 122 -4.85 11.41 20.01
N SER A 123 -4.55 11.59 21.30
CA SER A 123 -5.54 11.48 22.37
C SER A 123 -6.68 12.48 22.19
N THR A 124 -7.89 12.08 22.60
CA THR A 124 -9.10 12.88 22.46
C THR A 124 -10.05 12.66 23.62
N ASP A 125 -10.82 13.69 23.95
CA ASP A 125 -11.90 13.64 24.95
C ASP A 125 -13.27 13.37 24.30
N LEU A 126 -13.30 13.15 22.98
CA LEU A 126 -14.54 12.86 22.27
C LEU A 126 -15.13 11.51 22.67
N PRO A 127 -16.47 11.37 22.67
CA PRO A 127 -17.14 10.15 23.16
C PRO A 127 -16.87 8.89 22.32
N TRP A 128 -16.34 9.04 21.10
CA TRP A 128 -15.97 7.92 20.23
C TRP A 128 -14.46 7.64 20.21
N GLY A 129 -13.69 8.19 21.14
CA GLY A 129 -12.27 7.86 21.30
C GLY A 129 -12.08 6.38 21.65
N PHE A 130 -11.16 5.71 20.97
CA PHE A 130 -10.82 4.31 21.21
C PHE A 130 -9.63 4.19 22.17
N ARG A 131 -9.66 3.20 23.03
CA ARG A 131 -8.50 2.80 23.84
C ARG A 131 -7.82 1.61 23.18
N PHE A 132 -6.58 1.80 22.76
CA PHE A 132 -5.80 0.78 22.09
C PHE A 132 -4.89 0.06 23.10
N ILE A 133 -4.54 -1.18 22.81
CA ILE A 133 -3.55 -1.93 23.60
C ILE A 133 -2.16 -1.56 23.09
N ASP A 134 -1.40 -0.87 23.92
CA ASP A 134 -0.06 -0.37 23.56
C ASP A 134 0.98 -1.50 23.55
N ASN A 135 0.82 -2.49 24.43
CA ASN A 135 1.69 -3.66 24.52
C ASN A 135 1.11 -4.92 23.85
N LEU A 136 0.53 -4.79 22.66
CA LEU A 136 -0.22 -5.86 22.00
C LEU A 136 0.56 -7.18 21.89
N HIS A 137 1.84 -7.12 21.54
CA HIS A 137 2.67 -8.32 21.40
C HIS A 137 2.82 -9.03 22.76
N ALA A 138 3.15 -8.31 23.82
CA ALA A 138 3.28 -8.86 25.15
C ALA A 138 1.95 -9.39 25.69
N TRP A 139 0.85 -8.70 25.43
CA TRP A 139 -0.49 -9.16 25.79
C TRP A 139 -0.84 -10.49 25.09
N ARG A 140 -0.55 -10.64 23.80
CA ARG A 140 -0.72 -11.90 23.08
C ARG A 140 0.13 -13.04 23.65
N MET A 141 1.21 -12.74 24.35
CA MET A 141 2.07 -13.70 25.06
C MET A 141 1.65 -13.92 26.52
N GLY A 142 0.51 -13.38 26.96
CA GLY A 142 -0.05 -13.58 28.28
C GLY A 142 0.23 -12.48 29.31
N ALA A 143 0.83 -11.36 28.92
CA ALA A 143 1.01 -10.19 29.78
C ALA A 143 -0.32 -9.42 29.95
N GLU A 144 -0.42 -8.62 31.04
CA GLU A 144 -1.55 -7.71 31.23
C GLU A 144 -1.60 -6.62 30.15
N PRO A 145 -2.79 -6.30 29.62
CA PRO A 145 -2.91 -5.28 28.59
C PRO A 145 -2.69 -3.87 29.17
N ILE A 146 -1.88 -3.08 28.49
CA ILE A 146 -1.68 -1.65 28.79
C ILE A 146 -2.48 -0.84 27.77
N PHE A 147 -3.48 -0.09 28.24
CA PHE A 147 -4.33 0.71 27.38
C PHE A 147 -3.81 2.13 27.22
N THR A 148 -3.92 2.67 26.02
CA THR A 148 -3.68 4.09 25.74
C THR A 148 -4.78 4.96 26.37
N ALA A 149 -4.54 6.27 26.46
CA ALA A 149 -5.63 7.24 26.60
C ALA A 149 -6.60 7.09 25.40
N PRO A 150 -7.87 7.49 25.55
CA PRO A 150 -8.79 7.52 24.42
C PRO A 150 -8.18 8.30 23.26
N SER A 151 -8.10 7.69 22.08
CA SER A 151 -7.43 8.26 20.91
C SER A 151 -8.31 8.20 19.69
N HIS A 152 -8.08 9.11 18.75
CA HIS A 152 -8.82 9.11 17.49
C HIS A 152 -8.57 7.82 16.71
N PRO A 153 -9.62 7.06 16.32
CA PRO A 153 -9.50 5.90 15.44
C PRO A 153 -9.29 6.34 13.99
N THR A 154 -8.13 6.93 13.72
CA THR A 154 -7.79 7.46 12.38
C THR A 154 -7.84 6.41 11.31
N GLN A 155 -7.66 5.14 11.67
CA GLN A 155 -7.83 4.01 10.75
C GLN A 155 -9.25 3.98 10.15
N LEU A 156 -10.29 4.24 10.97
CA LEU A 156 -11.67 4.30 10.49
C LEU A 156 -11.94 5.55 9.65
N TYR A 157 -11.37 6.70 10.05
CA TYR A 157 -11.49 7.94 9.26
C TYR A 157 -10.89 7.78 7.88
N ASP A 158 -9.71 7.17 7.79
CA ASP A 158 -9.05 6.89 6.52
C ASP A 158 -9.86 5.91 5.66
N CYS A 159 -10.45 4.86 6.26
CA CYS A 159 -11.32 3.95 5.52
C CYS A 159 -12.48 4.68 4.86
N LEU A 160 -13.13 5.63 5.56
CA LEU A 160 -14.21 6.43 5.01
C LEU A 160 -13.73 7.34 3.87
N LEU A 161 -12.55 7.96 4.02
CA LEU A 161 -11.95 8.79 2.97
C LEU A 161 -11.62 8.00 1.71
N TYR A 162 -10.98 6.82 1.86
CA TYR A 162 -10.56 5.98 0.74
C TYR A 162 -11.73 5.33 0.00
N THR A 163 -12.86 5.12 0.66
CA THR A 163 -14.05 4.50 0.07
C THR A 163 -15.13 5.52 -0.34
N SER A 164 -14.96 6.79 0.02
CA SER A 164 -15.88 7.86 -0.40
C SER A 164 -15.76 8.13 -1.90
N PRO A 165 -16.89 8.36 -2.59
CA PRO A 165 -16.85 8.77 -3.99
C PRO A 165 -16.05 10.07 -4.15
N SER A 166 -15.16 10.08 -5.13
CA SER A 166 -14.48 11.31 -5.52
C SER A 166 -15.45 12.25 -6.23
N PRO A 167 -15.28 13.57 -6.09
CA PRO A 167 -16.03 14.53 -6.93
C PRO A 167 -15.85 14.30 -8.44
N ARG A 168 -14.84 13.55 -8.85
CA ARG A 168 -14.59 13.16 -10.24
C ARG A 168 -15.44 11.99 -10.72
N ASP A 169 -16.03 11.21 -9.80
CA ASP A 169 -16.79 10.01 -10.14
C ASP A 169 -18.21 10.36 -10.63
N GLY A 170 -18.58 11.62 -10.58
CA GLY A 170 -19.88 12.16 -11.01
C GLY A 170 -19.85 12.97 -12.32
N LEU A 171 -18.72 12.96 -13.05
CA LEU A 171 -18.59 13.68 -14.32
C LEU A 171 -18.55 12.70 -15.51
#